data_36f233b48ccb6f6ca68973223a55e7f0
#
_entry.id   36f233b48ccb6f6ca68973223a55e7f0
#
_cell.length_a   1.000
_cell.length_b   1.000
_cell.length_c   1.000
_cell.angle_alpha   90.00
_cell.angle_beta   90.00
_cell.angle_gamma   90.00
#
_symmetry.space_group_name_H-M   'P 1'
#
loop_
_entity.id
_entity.type
_entity.pdbx_description
1 polymer ?
#
loop_
_entity_poly.entity_id
_entity_poly.type
_entity_poly.pdbx_seq_one_letter_code
_entity_poly.pdbx_strand_id
1 'polypeptide(L)'
;MKRKFVIAFFAFVALIADAQFLFRISGNGLSEPSYMLGTIHVLSASLLDSIPEYKEAEAQCQQMYVEYIPPTNQQMSADRFFRQNEGKQKAKYPKGKNIFDVIDKENAEILKAKYKEIIPINLDDPKFKDILNWQPADFQSFLSIPLMREFRKKAMNGMAMDFVLMQKAKERGWNVKGLDGENLLPQEILAAHTTTPQTIQEQADSLMAFLKSYDERKEKLLRGGFESVDGYEQICNYWRTGDFEGFTTFYLPEANKQTGILKDRNENWLPKMMEAMREKPTMFVFGSGHLIGEHGIVQKLRDAGYEVEQVKWK
;
A
#
# COMPACT_ATOMS: atom_id res chain seq x y z
N MET A 1 3.08 -62.41 36.56
CA MET A 1 2.39 -61.56 35.55
C MET A 1 3.07 -60.25 35.43
N LYS A 2 3.86 -60.07 34.35
CA LYS A 2 4.62 -58.77 34.10
C LYS A 2 3.75 -57.93 33.17
N ARG A 3 3.22 -56.79 33.68
CA ARG A 3 2.51 -55.80 32.86
C ARG A 3 3.54 -55.00 32.06
N LYS A 4 3.50 -55.11 30.72
CA LYS A 4 4.23 -54.26 29.80
C LYS A 4 3.45 -52.96 29.64
N PHE A 5 4.00 -51.83 30.11
CA PHE A 5 3.53 -50.49 29.77
C PHE A 5 4.02 -50.17 28.36
N VAL A 6 3.09 -50.01 27.43
CA VAL A 6 3.36 -49.43 26.12
C VAL A 6 3.20 -47.91 26.27
N ILE A 7 4.30 -47.19 26.25
CA ILE A 7 4.29 -45.74 26.18
C ILE A 7 4.12 -45.36 24.68
N ALA A 8 2.91 -44.94 24.33
CA ALA A 8 2.67 -44.33 23.01
C ALA A 8 3.27 -42.96 23.00
N PHE A 9 4.37 -42.79 22.27
CA PHE A 9 5.00 -41.51 21.99
C PHE A 9 4.15 -40.80 20.90
N PHE A 10 3.23 -39.93 21.32
CA PHE A 10 2.59 -39.00 20.40
C PHE A 10 3.63 -37.97 19.98
N ALA A 11 4.23 -38.16 18.81
CA ALA A 11 4.93 -37.12 18.13
C ALA A 11 3.94 -36.02 17.77
N PHE A 12 3.93 -34.94 18.55
CA PHE A 12 3.25 -33.71 18.20
C PHE A 12 4.08 -33.12 17.03
N VAL A 13 3.69 -33.48 15.81
CA VAL A 13 4.13 -32.74 14.64
C VAL A 13 3.46 -31.38 14.79
N ALA A 14 4.20 -30.40 15.27
CA ALA A 14 3.83 -29.03 15.12
C ALA A 14 3.70 -28.80 13.60
N LEU A 15 2.48 -28.75 13.10
CA LEU A 15 2.19 -28.19 11.80
C LEU A 15 2.62 -26.70 11.93
N ILE A 16 3.85 -26.43 11.56
CA ILE A 16 4.28 -25.09 11.25
C ILE A 16 3.39 -24.74 10.06
N ALA A 17 2.41 -23.89 10.30
CA ALA A 17 1.58 -23.35 9.24
C ALA A 17 2.47 -22.35 8.49
N ASP A 18 3.25 -22.84 7.54
CA ASP A 18 4.00 -22.02 6.59
C ASP A 18 3.00 -21.42 5.60
N ALA A 19 2.29 -20.41 6.07
CA ALA A 19 1.34 -19.64 5.27
C ALA A 19 2.09 -18.45 4.66
N GLN A 20 1.94 -18.24 3.34
CA GLN A 20 2.81 -17.30 2.64
C GLN A 20 2.04 -16.36 1.73
N PHE A 21 2.69 -15.24 1.36
CA PHE A 21 2.11 -14.16 0.58
C PHE A 21 2.21 -14.38 -0.94
N LEU A 22 2.68 -15.56 -1.36
CA LEU A 22 2.74 -16.00 -2.76
C LEU A 22 1.66 -17.05 -3.02
N PHE A 23 0.89 -16.87 -4.09
CA PHE A 23 -0.19 -17.77 -4.47
C PHE A 23 -0.03 -18.20 -5.92
N ARG A 24 -0.30 -19.46 -6.18
CA ARG A 24 -0.43 -20.06 -7.49
C ARG A 24 -1.89 -20.06 -7.91
N ILE A 25 -2.17 -19.66 -9.14
CA ILE A 25 -3.50 -19.60 -9.73
C ILE A 25 -3.54 -20.58 -10.91
N SER A 26 -4.48 -21.53 -10.89
CA SER A 26 -4.63 -22.54 -11.96
C SER A 26 -6.10 -22.92 -12.15
N GLY A 27 -6.36 -23.87 -13.00
CA GLY A 27 -7.74 -24.29 -13.31
C GLY A 27 -8.47 -23.34 -14.24
N ASN A 28 -9.80 -23.44 -14.29
CA ASN A 28 -10.70 -22.60 -15.08
C ASN A 28 -10.25 -22.37 -16.55
N GLY A 29 -9.67 -23.41 -17.17
CA GLY A 29 -9.24 -23.40 -18.58
C GLY A 29 -7.88 -22.74 -18.85
N LEU A 30 -7.12 -22.38 -17.82
CA LEU A 30 -5.73 -21.93 -17.99
C LEU A 30 -4.84 -23.09 -18.45
N SER A 31 -4.02 -22.84 -19.48
CA SER A 31 -3.03 -23.82 -19.97
C SER A 31 -1.82 -23.93 -19.05
N GLU A 32 -1.44 -22.84 -18.42
CA GLU A 32 -0.31 -22.69 -17.52
C GLU A 32 -0.71 -21.85 -16.29
N PRO A 33 -0.07 -22.09 -15.14
CA PRO A 33 -0.40 -21.32 -13.93
C PRO A 33 0.07 -19.87 -14.04
N SER A 34 -0.63 -19.01 -13.33
CA SER A 34 -0.21 -17.65 -13.00
C SER A 34 0.06 -17.53 -11.50
N TYR A 35 0.65 -16.44 -11.08
CA TYR A 35 1.02 -16.24 -9.68
C TYR A 35 0.64 -14.85 -9.21
N MET A 36 0.38 -14.71 -7.89
CA MET A 36 0.22 -13.40 -7.26
C MET A 36 1.03 -13.33 -5.98
N LEU A 37 1.72 -12.22 -5.80
CA LEU A 37 2.54 -11.89 -4.64
C LEU A 37 1.92 -10.71 -3.91
N GLY A 38 1.54 -10.93 -2.64
CA GLY A 38 1.19 -9.85 -1.72
C GLY A 38 2.44 -9.19 -1.18
N THR A 39 2.58 -7.89 -1.38
CA THR A 39 3.73 -7.12 -0.92
C THR A 39 3.42 -6.31 0.33
N ILE A 40 4.46 -5.92 1.04
CA ILE A 40 4.43 -4.82 2.00
C ILE A 40 5.35 -3.73 1.44
N HIS A 41 4.77 -2.62 1.01
CA HIS A 41 5.48 -1.56 0.26
C HIS A 41 6.76 -1.07 0.93
N VAL A 42 6.84 -1.16 2.27
CA VAL A 42 7.98 -0.70 3.06
C VAL A 42 9.11 -1.71 3.15
N LEU A 43 8.89 -2.96 2.75
CA LEU A 43 9.93 -4.00 2.76
C LEU A 43 10.81 -3.93 1.52
N SER A 44 12.06 -4.37 1.67
CA SER A 44 12.99 -4.49 0.56
C SER A 44 12.65 -5.69 -0.33
N ALA A 45 12.64 -5.49 -1.64
CA ALA A 45 12.51 -6.58 -2.60
C ALA A 45 13.63 -7.61 -2.54
N SER A 46 14.80 -7.27 -1.94
CA SER A 46 15.91 -8.22 -1.75
C SER A 46 15.57 -9.39 -0.83
N LEU A 47 14.53 -9.29 -0.01
CA LEU A 47 14.03 -10.41 0.78
C LEU A 47 13.59 -11.58 -0.11
N LEU A 48 13.08 -11.31 -1.29
CA LEU A 48 12.68 -12.33 -2.26
C LEU A 48 13.87 -13.07 -2.90
N ASP A 49 15.06 -12.47 -2.86
CA ASP A 49 16.26 -13.08 -3.43
C ASP A 49 16.68 -14.37 -2.69
N SER A 50 16.23 -14.55 -1.45
CA SER A 50 16.46 -15.76 -0.64
C SER A 50 15.33 -16.79 -0.72
N ILE A 51 14.28 -16.54 -1.51
CA ILE A 51 13.08 -17.40 -1.62
C ILE A 51 13.10 -18.15 -2.96
N PRO A 52 13.53 -19.44 -2.98
CA PRO A 52 13.61 -20.21 -4.21
C PRO A 52 12.25 -20.32 -4.92
N GLU A 53 11.17 -20.52 -4.16
CA GLU A 53 9.82 -20.72 -4.69
C GLU A 53 9.29 -19.46 -5.40
N TYR A 54 9.68 -18.27 -4.93
CA TYR A 54 9.38 -17.02 -5.64
C TYR A 54 10.11 -16.98 -7.00
N LYS A 55 11.38 -17.38 -7.04
CA LYS A 55 12.17 -17.42 -8.29
C LYS A 55 11.60 -18.44 -9.27
N GLU A 56 11.15 -19.59 -8.77
CA GLU A 56 10.50 -20.62 -9.61
C GLU A 56 9.16 -20.11 -10.16
N ALA A 57 8.34 -19.45 -9.35
CA ALA A 57 7.09 -18.82 -9.79
C ALA A 57 7.35 -17.70 -10.82
N GLU A 58 8.33 -16.84 -10.55
CA GLU A 58 8.71 -15.76 -11.45
C GLU A 58 9.20 -16.32 -12.81
N ALA A 59 10.00 -17.39 -12.80
CA ALA A 59 10.52 -18.00 -14.01
C ALA A 59 9.43 -18.61 -14.92
N GLN A 60 8.26 -18.96 -14.38
CA GLN A 60 7.12 -19.48 -15.13
C GLN A 60 6.25 -18.35 -15.73
N CYS A 61 6.45 -17.10 -15.34
CA CYS A 61 5.68 -15.96 -15.84
C CYS A 61 6.32 -15.29 -17.04
N GLN A 62 5.50 -14.62 -17.87
CA GLN A 62 5.92 -13.93 -19.09
C GLN A 62 5.51 -12.46 -19.13
N GLN A 63 4.74 -12.00 -18.14
CA GLN A 63 4.32 -10.62 -17.96
C GLN A 63 4.04 -10.34 -16.48
N MET A 64 3.94 -9.06 -16.14
CA MET A 64 3.63 -8.62 -14.78
C MET A 64 2.51 -7.59 -14.78
N TYR A 65 1.62 -7.71 -13.81
CA TYR A 65 0.67 -6.67 -13.46
C TYR A 65 0.95 -6.19 -12.04
N VAL A 66 1.06 -4.88 -11.90
CA VAL A 66 1.20 -4.20 -10.61
C VAL A 66 -0.07 -3.40 -10.31
N GLU A 67 -0.20 -2.82 -9.12
CA GLU A 67 -1.37 -2.00 -8.81
C GLU A 67 -1.55 -0.87 -9.84
N TYR A 68 -0.53 -0.09 -10.09
CA TYR A 68 -0.53 1.01 -11.06
C TYR A 68 0.87 1.29 -11.59
N ILE A 69 0.95 1.89 -12.76
CA ILE A 69 2.21 2.40 -13.31
C ILE A 69 2.29 3.90 -12.98
N PRO A 70 3.31 4.35 -12.21
CA PRO A 70 3.49 5.75 -11.92
C PRO A 70 3.92 6.54 -13.17
N PRO A 71 3.67 7.85 -13.20
CA PRO A 71 4.16 8.72 -14.27
C PRO A 71 5.68 8.75 -14.30
N THR A 72 6.24 8.88 -15.49
CA THR A 72 7.67 9.18 -15.66
C THR A 72 7.99 10.59 -15.16
N ASN A 73 9.28 10.87 -14.89
CA ASN A 73 9.72 12.21 -14.48
C ASN A 73 9.31 13.30 -15.49
N GLN A 74 9.23 12.97 -16.78
CA GLN A 74 8.78 13.89 -17.83
C GLN A 74 7.27 14.20 -17.77
N GLN A 75 6.48 13.29 -17.20
CA GLN A 75 5.02 13.44 -17.03
C GLN A 75 4.64 14.08 -15.69
N MET A 76 5.62 14.21 -14.78
CA MET A 76 5.46 14.87 -13.49
C MET A 76 5.70 16.37 -13.65
N SER A 77 4.63 17.16 -13.57
CA SER A 77 4.74 18.60 -13.42
C SER A 77 4.27 19.02 -12.03
N ALA A 78 4.82 20.15 -11.54
CA ALA A 78 4.32 20.76 -10.31
C ALA A 78 2.80 21.03 -10.43
N ASP A 79 2.36 21.51 -11.58
CA ASP A 79 0.96 21.74 -11.89
C ASP A 79 0.12 20.47 -11.75
N ARG A 80 0.60 19.31 -12.23
CA ARG A 80 -0.12 18.04 -12.09
C ARG A 80 -0.26 17.65 -10.63
N PHE A 81 0.81 17.79 -9.84
CA PHE A 81 0.77 17.52 -8.41
C PHE A 81 -0.27 18.36 -7.68
N PHE A 82 -0.39 19.64 -8.06
CA PHE A 82 -1.34 20.56 -7.44
C PHE A 82 -2.76 20.49 -8.02
N ARG A 83 -2.90 20.14 -9.32
CA ARG A 83 -4.23 20.01 -9.98
C ARG A 83 -4.96 18.68 -9.76
N GLN A 84 -4.34 17.70 -9.11
CA GLN A 84 -4.90 16.35 -8.90
C GLN A 84 -6.29 16.34 -8.29
N ASN A 85 -6.69 17.44 -7.75
CA ASN A 85 -7.98 17.65 -7.12
C ASN A 85 -8.92 18.57 -7.90
N GLU A 86 -8.56 19.06 -9.08
CA GLU A 86 -9.47 19.83 -9.92
C GLU A 86 -10.55 18.89 -10.50
N GLY A 87 -11.82 19.23 -10.28
CA GLY A 87 -12.96 18.45 -10.81
C GLY A 87 -13.65 17.50 -9.83
N LYS A 88 -13.11 17.25 -8.62
CA LYS A 88 -13.81 16.51 -7.57
C LYS A 88 -14.65 17.46 -6.71
N GLN A 89 -15.77 16.95 -6.14
CA GLN A 89 -16.49 17.70 -5.09
C GLN A 89 -15.55 17.88 -3.90
N LYS A 90 -14.78 18.96 -3.93
CA LYS A 90 -13.95 19.36 -2.81
C LYS A 90 -14.83 20.00 -1.75
N ALA A 91 -14.59 19.65 -0.50
CA ALA A 91 -15.05 20.49 0.59
C ALA A 91 -14.53 21.92 0.32
N LYS A 92 -15.39 22.91 0.38
CA LYS A 92 -15.00 24.30 0.15
C LYS A 92 -15.05 25.07 1.45
N TYR A 93 -14.07 25.95 1.65
CA TYR A 93 -14.22 26.93 2.69
C TYR A 93 -15.45 27.81 2.42
N PRO A 94 -16.17 28.27 3.45
CA PRO A 94 -17.14 29.34 3.27
C PRO A 94 -16.51 30.54 2.54
N LYS A 95 -17.33 31.28 1.77
CA LYS A 95 -16.86 32.39 0.96
C LYS A 95 -15.97 33.38 1.77
N GLY A 96 -14.76 33.62 1.29
CA GLY A 96 -13.82 34.53 1.92
C GLY A 96 -13.10 33.98 3.16
N LYS A 97 -13.25 32.69 3.43
CA LYS A 97 -12.60 31.96 4.52
C LYS A 97 -11.44 31.12 4.00
N ASN A 98 -10.48 30.81 4.87
CA ASN A 98 -9.32 29.97 4.61
C ASN A 98 -8.98 29.08 5.82
N ILE A 99 -7.82 28.41 5.79
CA ILE A 99 -7.41 27.48 6.87
C ILE A 99 -7.44 28.13 8.27
N PHE A 100 -7.04 29.39 8.40
CA PHE A 100 -6.99 30.08 9.71
C PHE A 100 -8.36 30.47 10.26
N ASP A 101 -9.42 30.35 9.46
CA ASP A 101 -10.80 30.58 9.92
C ASP A 101 -11.47 29.30 10.49
N VAL A 102 -10.85 28.12 10.30
CA VAL A 102 -11.40 26.83 10.72
C VAL A 102 -10.58 26.16 11.82
N ILE A 103 -9.40 26.67 12.11
CA ILE A 103 -8.58 26.27 13.25
C ILE A 103 -8.51 27.41 14.27
N ASP A 104 -8.32 27.07 15.54
CA ASP A 104 -8.14 28.07 16.58
C ASP A 104 -6.76 28.76 16.49
N LYS A 105 -6.56 29.82 17.29
CA LYS A 105 -5.32 30.61 17.24
C LYS A 105 -4.09 29.81 17.63
N GLU A 106 -4.20 28.90 18.60
CA GLU A 106 -3.08 28.04 19.02
C GLU A 106 -2.67 27.10 17.89
N ASN A 107 -3.64 26.44 17.29
CA ASN A 107 -3.42 25.56 16.13
C ASN A 107 -2.87 26.33 14.92
N ALA A 108 -3.28 27.58 14.69
CA ALA A 108 -2.74 28.43 13.64
C ALA A 108 -1.24 28.71 13.85
N GLU A 109 -0.81 29.00 15.05
CA GLU A 109 0.61 29.20 15.36
C GLU A 109 1.43 27.91 15.22
N ILE A 110 0.87 26.76 15.63
CA ILE A 110 1.49 25.44 15.40
C ILE A 110 1.66 25.20 13.90
N LEU A 111 0.63 25.42 13.10
CA LEU A 111 0.70 25.24 11.62
C LEU A 111 1.78 26.13 11.01
N LYS A 112 1.81 27.44 11.35
CA LYS A 112 2.80 28.38 10.84
C LYS A 112 4.23 27.95 11.22
N ALA A 113 4.45 27.62 12.49
CA ALA A 113 5.74 27.22 13.01
C ALA A 113 6.25 25.95 12.30
N LYS A 114 5.42 24.90 12.23
CA LYS A 114 5.78 23.64 11.59
C LYS A 114 5.95 23.79 10.09
N TYR A 115 5.13 24.58 9.42
CA TYR A 115 5.28 24.84 7.99
C TYR A 115 6.61 25.51 7.68
N LYS A 116 6.99 26.53 8.48
CA LYS A 116 8.28 27.22 8.36
C LYS A 116 9.47 26.32 8.67
N GLU A 117 9.34 25.39 9.63
CA GLU A 117 10.38 24.42 10.01
C GLU A 117 10.60 23.36 8.92
N ILE A 118 9.51 22.75 8.44
CA ILE A 118 9.56 21.58 7.55
C ILE A 118 9.79 22.02 6.10
N ILE A 119 9.10 23.08 5.68
CA ILE A 119 9.15 23.68 4.36
C ILE A 119 9.39 25.16 4.58
N PRO A 120 10.54 25.73 4.24
CA PRO A 120 10.92 27.08 4.64
C PRO A 120 10.07 28.16 3.94
N ILE A 121 8.75 28.09 4.15
CA ILE A 121 7.73 29.02 3.67
C ILE A 121 7.09 29.72 4.87
N ASN A 122 7.06 31.04 4.86
CA ASN A 122 6.30 31.81 5.84
C ASN A 122 4.87 32.02 5.32
N LEU A 123 3.91 31.41 5.97
CA LEU A 123 2.49 31.53 5.60
C LEU A 123 1.89 32.93 5.81
N ASP A 124 2.56 33.80 6.57
CA ASP A 124 2.17 35.22 6.74
C ASP A 124 2.70 36.10 5.58
N ASP A 125 3.58 35.58 4.70
CA ASP A 125 4.09 36.33 3.55
C ASP A 125 3.00 36.41 2.47
N PRO A 126 2.59 37.64 2.04
CA PRO A 126 1.51 37.81 1.06
C PRO A 126 1.71 37.08 -0.28
N LYS A 127 2.95 36.76 -0.65
CA LYS A 127 3.23 35.99 -1.89
C LYS A 127 2.71 34.53 -1.81
N PHE A 128 2.47 34.01 -0.60
CA PHE A 128 1.96 32.67 -0.39
C PHE A 128 0.47 32.63 0.00
N LYS A 129 -0.25 33.77 -0.12
CA LYS A 129 -1.68 33.88 0.24
C LYS A 129 -2.56 32.80 -0.40
N ASP A 130 -2.23 32.36 -1.61
CA ASP A 130 -3.01 31.34 -2.32
C ASP A 130 -2.90 29.95 -1.69
N ILE A 131 -1.81 29.69 -0.97
CA ILE A 131 -1.65 28.44 -0.18
C ILE A 131 -2.69 28.38 0.93
N LEU A 132 -3.08 29.49 1.54
CA LEU A 132 -4.07 29.52 2.61
C LEU A 132 -5.46 29.02 2.17
N ASN A 133 -5.72 28.99 0.87
CA ASN A 133 -6.96 28.46 0.28
C ASN A 133 -6.88 26.94 0.01
N TRP A 134 -5.73 26.31 0.23
CA TRP A 134 -5.61 24.87 0.13
C TRP A 134 -6.46 24.20 1.18
N GLN A 135 -6.97 22.99 0.87
CA GLN A 135 -7.65 22.20 1.87
C GLN A 135 -6.67 21.73 2.96
N PRO A 136 -7.14 21.51 4.19
CA PRO A 136 -6.26 21.00 5.25
C PRO A 136 -5.56 19.69 4.87
N ALA A 137 -6.21 18.81 4.10
CA ALA A 137 -5.60 17.59 3.57
C ALA A 137 -4.45 17.85 2.59
N ASP A 138 -4.50 18.94 1.82
CA ASP A 138 -3.41 19.33 0.92
C ASP A 138 -2.19 19.80 1.73
N PHE A 139 -2.40 20.56 2.81
CA PHE A 139 -1.32 20.91 3.76
C PHE A 139 -0.67 19.67 4.36
N GLN A 140 -1.46 18.73 4.84
CA GLN A 140 -0.96 17.49 5.43
C GLN A 140 -0.15 16.68 4.42
N SER A 141 -0.66 16.53 3.21
CA SER A 141 0.03 15.82 2.13
C SER A 141 1.37 16.45 1.82
N PHE A 142 1.42 17.79 1.72
CA PHE A 142 2.64 18.51 1.41
C PHE A 142 3.67 18.42 2.54
N LEU A 143 3.24 18.53 3.80
CA LEU A 143 4.10 18.39 4.98
C LEU A 143 4.62 16.97 5.18
N SER A 144 3.92 15.97 4.64
CA SER A 144 4.37 14.57 4.70
C SER A 144 5.50 14.24 3.73
N ILE A 145 5.72 15.05 2.68
CA ILE A 145 6.73 14.78 1.64
C ILE A 145 8.14 14.63 2.22
N PRO A 146 8.66 15.55 3.07
CA PRO A 146 9.99 15.40 3.66
C PRO A 146 10.10 14.13 4.52
N LEU A 147 9.05 13.82 5.28
CA LEU A 147 8.98 12.64 6.11
C LEU A 147 9.05 11.35 5.27
N MET A 148 8.28 11.29 4.19
CA MET A 148 8.30 10.18 3.23
C MET A 148 9.64 10.08 2.48
N ARG A 149 10.31 11.20 2.23
CA ARG A 149 11.64 11.22 1.60
C ARG A 149 12.70 10.59 2.51
N GLU A 150 12.71 10.96 3.79
CA GLU A 150 13.62 10.36 4.77
C GLU A 150 13.32 8.88 4.98
N PHE A 151 12.06 8.53 5.03
CA PHE A 151 11.62 7.14 5.07
C PHE A 151 12.17 6.32 3.90
N ARG A 152 11.96 6.77 2.67
CA ARG A 152 12.44 6.06 1.47
C ARG A 152 13.96 5.85 1.49
N LYS A 153 14.72 6.82 1.97
CA LYS A 153 16.16 6.68 2.09
C LYS A 153 16.58 5.59 3.06
N LYS A 154 15.90 5.45 4.20
CA LYS A 154 16.31 4.54 5.27
C LYS A 154 15.73 3.13 5.16
N ALA A 155 14.44 3.02 4.87
CA ALA A 155 13.74 1.74 4.96
C ALA A 155 13.69 0.96 3.63
N MET A 156 13.83 1.64 2.50
CA MET A 156 13.56 1.06 1.19
C MET A 156 14.74 1.13 0.23
N ASN A 157 15.94 1.51 0.69
CA ASN A 157 17.01 1.90 -0.24
C ASN A 157 16.50 2.80 -1.39
N GLY A 158 15.46 3.58 -1.10
CA GLY A 158 14.85 4.53 -2.01
C GLY A 158 13.58 4.08 -2.75
N MET A 159 13.23 2.78 -2.81
CA MET A 159 12.09 2.31 -3.60
C MET A 159 11.24 1.26 -2.87
N ALA A 160 9.90 1.36 -3.04
CA ALA A 160 8.97 0.34 -2.57
C ALA A 160 9.21 -1.01 -3.26
N MET A 161 8.90 -2.11 -2.54
CA MET A 161 9.08 -3.48 -3.05
C MET A 161 8.47 -3.64 -4.44
N ASP A 162 7.24 -3.20 -4.63
CA ASP A 162 6.49 -3.33 -5.89
C ASP A 162 7.20 -2.62 -7.06
N PHE A 163 7.74 -1.43 -6.81
CA PHE A 163 8.45 -0.68 -7.85
C PHE A 163 9.78 -1.31 -8.24
N VAL A 164 10.49 -1.92 -7.28
CA VAL A 164 11.70 -2.68 -7.59
C VAL A 164 11.37 -3.89 -8.44
N LEU A 165 10.31 -4.63 -8.10
CA LEU A 165 9.86 -5.79 -8.87
C LEU A 165 9.40 -5.39 -10.27
N MET A 166 8.60 -4.32 -10.37
CA MET A 166 8.20 -3.74 -11.65
C MET A 166 9.41 -3.38 -12.52
N GLN A 167 10.45 -2.79 -11.94
CA GLN A 167 11.65 -2.40 -12.67
C GLN A 167 12.44 -3.60 -13.13
N LYS A 168 12.66 -4.61 -12.27
CA LYS A 168 13.28 -5.89 -12.62
C LYS A 168 12.53 -6.60 -13.77
N ALA A 169 11.20 -6.58 -13.77
CA ALA A 169 10.38 -7.15 -14.83
C ALA A 169 10.58 -6.41 -16.18
N LYS A 170 10.62 -5.08 -16.16
CA LYS A 170 10.91 -4.27 -17.35
C LYS A 170 12.32 -4.52 -17.90
N GLU A 171 13.32 -4.66 -17.04
CA GLU A 171 14.70 -4.97 -17.42
C GLU A 171 14.82 -6.36 -18.10
N ARG A 172 13.95 -7.30 -17.75
CA ARG A 172 13.82 -8.61 -18.41
C ARG A 172 13.04 -8.56 -19.74
N GLY A 173 12.54 -7.39 -20.11
CA GLY A 173 11.73 -7.22 -21.32
C GLY A 173 10.28 -7.67 -21.16
N TRP A 174 9.79 -7.86 -19.95
CA TRP A 174 8.39 -8.22 -19.73
C TRP A 174 7.46 -7.07 -20.02
N ASN A 175 6.27 -7.38 -20.51
CA ASN A 175 5.18 -6.43 -20.56
C ASN A 175 4.67 -6.19 -19.12
N VAL A 176 4.73 -4.95 -18.65
CA VAL A 176 4.29 -4.57 -17.31
C VAL A 176 3.12 -3.59 -17.44
N LYS A 177 1.99 -3.93 -16.82
CA LYS A 177 0.75 -3.14 -16.85
C LYS A 177 0.26 -2.81 -15.43
N GLY A 178 -0.54 -1.76 -15.30
CA GLY A 178 -1.21 -1.38 -14.06
C GLY A 178 -2.65 -1.88 -14.00
N LEU A 179 -3.05 -2.52 -12.91
CA LEU A 179 -4.42 -2.97 -12.68
C LEU A 179 -5.39 -1.77 -12.55
N ASP A 180 -4.98 -0.69 -11.88
CA ASP A 180 -5.76 0.57 -11.89
C ASP A 180 -5.55 1.35 -13.19
N GLY A 181 -4.39 1.20 -13.81
CA GLY A 181 -4.01 1.90 -15.02
C GLY A 181 -2.56 2.37 -15.00
N GLU A 182 -2.25 3.19 -16.00
CA GLU A 182 -0.90 3.72 -16.23
C GLU A 182 -0.87 5.24 -16.02
N ASN A 183 0.32 5.76 -15.73
CA ASN A 183 0.53 7.18 -15.52
C ASN A 183 -0.36 7.77 -14.40
N LEU A 184 -0.51 7.01 -13.29
CA LEU A 184 -1.32 7.39 -12.14
C LEU A 184 -0.46 7.69 -10.93
N LEU A 185 -0.91 8.65 -10.12
CA LEU A 185 -0.33 8.95 -8.82
C LEU A 185 -1.16 8.28 -7.71
N PRO A 186 -0.54 7.87 -6.58
CA PRO A 186 -1.27 7.25 -5.48
C PRO A 186 -2.48 8.07 -5.01
N GLN A 187 -2.36 9.39 -5.02
CA GLN A 187 -3.43 10.30 -4.61
C GLN A 187 -4.60 10.30 -5.60
N GLU A 188 -4.34 10.13 -6.90
CA GLU A 188 -5.38 10.02 -7.92
C GLU A 188 -6.20 8.75 -7.72
N ILE A 189 -5.52 7.64 -7.41
CA ILE A 189 -6.14 6.35 -7.09
C ILE A 189 -6.97 6.47 -5.81
N LEU A 190 -6.37 6.94 -4.73
CA LEU A 190 -7.03 7.11 -3.45
C LEU A 190 -8.29 7.97 -3.59
N ALA A 191 -8.16 9.09 -4.28
CA ALA A 191 -9.26 10.00 -4.50
C ALA A 191 -10.37 9.43 -5.41
N ALA A 192 -10.08 8.51 -6.33
CA ALA A 192 -11.09 7.83 -7.14
C ALA A 192 -11.94 6.85 -6.31
N HIS A 193 -11.37 6.29 -5.25
CA HIS A 193 -11.98 5.26 -4.43
C HIS A 193 -12.43 5.74 -3.03
N THR A 194 -12.21 7.00 -2.67
CA THR A 194 -12.73 7.59 -1.44
C THR A 194 -14.17 8.05 -1.66
N THR A 195 -15.12 7.37 -1.06
CA THR A 195 -16.56 7.58 -1.28
C THR A 195 -17.16 8.68 -0.41
N THR A 196 -16.55 9.03 0.71
CA THR A 196 -17.08 10.06 1.63
C THR A 196 -16.11 11.25 1.66
N PRO A 197 -16.50 12.40 1.07
CA PRO A 197 -15.71 13.60 1.19
C PRO A 197 -15.67 14.03 2.67
N GLN A 198 -14.47 14.12 3.26
CA GLN A 198 -14.31 14.72 4.57
C GLN A 198 -14.69 16.20 4.51
N THR A 199 -15.37 16.66 5.54
CA THR A 199 -15.64 18.09 5.73
C THR A 199 -14.30 18.84 5.92
N ILE A 200 -14.32 20.15 5.71
CA ILE A 200 -13.14 21.00 6.01
C ILE A 200 -12.71 20.87 7.46
N GLN A 201 -13.65 20.74 8.40
CA GLN A 201 -13.34 20.59 9.82
C GLN A 201 -12.65 19.25 10.10
N GLU A 202 -13.17 18.13 9.61
CA GLU A 202 -12.54 16.80 9.78
C GLU A 202 -11.14 16.75 9.18
N GLN A 203 -10.92 17.40 8.04
CA GLN A 203 -9.60 17.54 7.44
C GLN A 203 -8.67 18.39 8.31
N ALA A 204 -9.18 19.49 8.90
CA ALA A 204 -8.41 20.37 9.79
C ALA A 204 -8.01 19.62 11.06
N ASP A 205 -8.92 18.87 11.66
CA ASP A 205 -8.66 18.06 12.85
C ASP A 205 -7.58 16.98 12.57
N SER A 206 -7.67 16.33 11.42
CA SER A 206 -6.65 15.37 10.96
C SER A 206 -5.27 16.02 10.74
N LEU A 207 -5.23 17.18 10.10
CA LEU A 207 -4.00 17.96 9.93
C LEU A 207 -3.37 18.32 11.27
N MET A 208 -4.16 18.79 12.22
CA MET A 208 -3.65 19.18 13.54
C MET A 208 -3.14 17.99 14.34
N ALA A 209 -3.83 16.85 14.30
CA ALA A 209 -3.35 15.60 14.89
C ALA A 209 -2.00 15.16 14.26
N PHE A 210 -1.88 15.24 12.95
CA PHE A 210 -0.63 14.96 12.23
C PHE A 210 0.50 15.90 12.66
N LEU A 211 0.26 17.22 12.74
CA LEU A 211 1.28 18.19 13.13
C LEU A 211 1.76 17.99 14.56
N LYS A 212 0.84 17.71 15.51
CA LYS A 212 1.18 17.43 16.91
C LYS A 212 2.01 16.16 17.07
N SER A 213 1.82 15.16 16.21
CA SER A 213 2.57 13.89 16.24
C SER A 213 3.80 13.89 15.30
N TYR A 214 4.06 14.97 14.56
CA TYR A 214 5.07 15.01 13.50
C TYR A 214 6.47 14.65 13.99
N ASP A 215 6.92 15.25 15.11
CA ASP A 215 8.27 15.03 15.63
C ASP A 215 8.43 13.60 16.16
N GLU A 216 7.42 13.08 16.84
CA GLU A 216 7.41 11.69 17.31
C GLU A 216 7.47 10.71 16.13
N ARG A 217 6.66 10.93 15.09
CA ARG A 217 6.69 10.13 13.86
C ARG A 217 8.04 10.20 13.17
N LYS A 218 8.61 11.40 13.07
CA LYS A 218 9.94 11.62 12.50
C LYS A 218 11.01 10.86 13.29
N GLU A 219 10.97 10.94 14.62
CA GLU A 219 11.92 10.25 15.49
C GLU A 219 11.81 8.72 15.36
N LYS A 220 10.59 8.18 15.37
CA LYS A 220 10.35 6.74 15.13
C LYS A 220 10.90 6.30 13.77
N LEU A 221 10.64 7.06 12.71
CA LEU A 221 11.19 6.80 11.38
C LEU A 221 12.73 6.83 11.35
N LEU A 222 13.34 7.76 12.10
CA LEU A 222 14.80 7.89 12.17
C LEU A 222 15.46 6.77 12.98
N ARG A 223 14.78 6.20 13.98
CA ARG A 223 15.30 5.11 14.81
C ARG A 223 15.15 3.73 14.18
N GLY A 224 13.97 3.39 13.68
CA GLY A 224 13.65 2.02 13.26
C GLY A 224 13.05 1.88 11.85
N GLY A 225 12.94 2.99 11.10
CA GLY A 225 12.21 2.98 9.84
C GLY A 225 10.69 2.92 10.03
N PHE A 226 9.97 2.72 8.94
CA PHE A 226 8.49 2.72 8.94
C PHE A 226 7.91 1.54 9.73
N GLU A 227 8.68 0.49 9.85
CA GLU A 227 8.29 -0.71 10.59
C GLU A 227 7.99 -0.42 12.06
N SER A 228 8.62 0.59 12.65
CA SER A 228 8.39 0.99 14.04
C SER A 228 7.19 1.94 14.23
N VAL A 229 6.44 2.25 13.16
CA VAL A 229 5.31 3.21 13.20
C VAL A 229 3.98 2.48 13.00
N ASP A 230 3.03 2.74 13.91
CA ASP A 230 1.60 2.45 13.74
C ASP A 230 1.24 0.98 13.34
N GLY A 231 1.88 -0.02 13.94
CA GLY A 231 1.59 -1.44 13.71
C GLY A 231 2.25 -2.03 12.46
N TYR A 232 3.02 -1.25 11.70
CA TYR A 232 3.77 -1.77 10.55
C TYR A 232 4.83 -2.81 10.93
N GLU A 233 5.41 -2.70 12.13
CA GLU A 233 6.35 -3.70 12.64
C GLU A 233 5.73 -5.11 12.63
N GLN A 234 4.50 -5.22 13.15
CA GLN A 234 3.79 -6.49 13.19
C GLN A 234 3.47 -7.01 11.79
N ILE A 235 2.99 -6.14 10.90
CA ILE A 235 2.70 -6.46 9.49
C ILE A 235 3.95 -6.96 8.77
N CYS A 236 5.08 -6.27 8.94
CA CYS A 236 6.36 -6.65 8.36
C CYS A 236 6.87 -7.98 8.92
N ASN A 237 6.65 -8.23 10.22
CA ASN A 237 7.03 -9.48 10.85
C ASN A 237 6.23 -10.66 10.29
N TYR A 238 4.91 -10.56 10.17
CA TYR A 238 4.09 -11.60 9.54
C TYR A 238 4.57 -11.91 8.12
N TRP A 239 4.90 -10.88 7.34
CA TRP A 239 5.38 -11.07 5.98
C TRP A 239 6.74 -11.80 5.95
N ARG A 240 7.70 -11.41 6.81
CA ARG A 240 9.03 -12.03 6.88
C ARG A 240 8.99 -13.47 7.36
N THR A 241 8.08 -13.77 8.27
CA THR A 241 7.91 -15.14 8.80
C THR A 241 6.99 -15.99 7.93
N GLY A 242 6.37 -15.41 6.89
CA GLY A 242 5.41 -16.11 6.06
C GLY A 242 4.07 -16.38 6.76
N ASP A 243 3.79 -15.77 7.89
CA ASP A 243 2.56 -15.97 8.65
C ASP A 243 1.37 -15.18 8.06
N PHE A 244 0.82 -15.71 6.98
CA PHE A 244 -0.34 -15.10 6.31
C PHE A 244 -1.64 -15.22 7.14
N GLU A 245 -1.79 -16.23 7.97
CA GLU A 245 -2.97 -16.39 8.84
C GLU A 245 -2.94 -15.34 9.95
N GLY A 246 -1.79 -15.17 10.61
CA GLY A 246 -1.57 -14.09 11.59
C GLY A 246 -1.77 -12.71 10.98
N PHE A 247 -1.22 -12.46 9.79
CA PHE A 247 -1.46 -11.22 9.04
C PHE A 247 -2.95 -11.01 8.77
N THR A 248 -3.64 -12.03 8.27
CA THR A 248 -5.07 -11.95 7.97
C THR A 248 -5.87 -11.59 9.21
N THR A 249 -5.65 -12.31 10.30
CA THR A 249 -6.33 -12.06 11.58
C THR A 249 -6.09 -10.66 12.10
N PHE A 250 -4.85 -10.19 11.99
CA PHE A 250 -4.45 -8.86 12.47
C PHE A 250 -5.01 -7.73 11.60
N TYR A 251 -4.93 -7.87 10.27
CA TYR A 251 -5.22 -6.75 9.35
C TYR A 251 -6.66 -6.73 8.82
N LEU A 252 -7.40 -7.84 8.87
CA LEU A 252 -8.76 -7.94 8.34
C LEU A 252 -9.74 -6.88 8.91
N PRO A 253 -9.73 -6.54 10.22
CA PRO A 253 -10.59 -5.51 10.75
C PRO A 253 -10.34 -4.13 10.12
N GLU A 254 -9.07 -3.82 9.78
CA GLU A 254 -8.72 -2.57 9.12
C GLU A 254 -9.03 -2.63 7.61
N ALA A 255 -8.76 -3.75 6.97
CA ALA A 255 -9.10 -3.97 5.56
C ALA A 255 -10.60 -3.79 5.29
N ASN A 256 -11.45 -4.26 6.19
CA ASN A 256 -12.90 -4.12 6.07
C ASN A 256 -13.40 -2.67 6.17
N LYS A 257 -12.62 -1.76 6.75
CA LYS A 257 -12.93 -0.32 6.77
C LYS A 257 -12.53 0.38 5.46
N GLN A 258 -11.61 -0.20 4.72
CA GLN A 258 -11.02 0.37 3.51
C GLN A 258 -11.75 -0.11 2.24
N THR A 259 -13.09 -0.08 2.24
CA THR A 259 -13.91 -0.65 1.15
C THR A 259 -13.57 -0.08 -0.22
N GLY A 260 -13.48 1.24 -0.36
CA GLY A 260 -13.13 1.87 -1.63
C GLY A 260 -11.72 1.50 -2.11
N ILE A 261 -10.75 1.43 -1.19
CA ILE A 261 -9.34 1.19 -1.52
C ILE A 261 -9.09 -0.29 -1.83
N LEU A 262 -9.74 -1.22 -1.13
CA LEU A 262 -9.51 -2.65 -1.28
C LEU A 262 -10.62 -3.32 -2.09
N LYS A 263 -11.88 -3.27 -1.61
CA LYS A 263 -13.00 -3.97 -2.25
C LYS A 263 -13.24 -3.49 -3.69
N ASP A 264 -13.44 -2.18 -3.88
CA ASP A 264 -13.83 -1.64 -5.19
C ASP A 264 -12.70 -1.81 -6.21
N ARG A 265 -11.45 -1.66 -5.79
CA ARG A 265 -10.30 -1.93 -6.66
C ARG A 265 -10.20 -3.41 -7.01
N ASN A 266 -10.37 -4.32 -6.05
CA ASN A 266 -10.38 -5.77 -6.30
C ASN A 266 -11.48 -6.17 -7.28
N GLU A 267 -12.66 -5.56 -7.20
CA GLU A 267 -13.74 -5.77 -8.16
C GLU A 267 -13.38 -5.31 -9.57
N ASN A 268 -12.72 -4.15 -9.68
CA ASN A 268 -12.25 -3.61 -10.96
C ASN A 268 -11.04 -4.39 -11.53
N TRP A 269 -10.21 -4.98 -10.68
CA TRP A 269 -9.02 -5.73 -11.08
C TRP A 269 -9.33 -7.13 -11.57
N LEU A 270 -10.30 -7.80 -10.97
CA LEU A 270 -10.61 -9.21 -11.24
C LEU A 270 -10.80 -9.51 -12.74
N PRO A 271 -11.62 -8.77 -13.52
CA PRO A 271 -11.77 -9.03 -14.95
C PRO A 271 -10.46 -8.90 -15.73
N LYS A 272 -9.62 -7.92 -15.39
CA LYS A 272 -8.31 -7.69 -16.03
C LYS A 272 -7.33 -8.81 -15.70
N MET A 273 -7.35 -9.30 -14.46
CA MET A 273 -6.52 -10.44 -14.05
C MET A 273 -6.92 -11.70 -14.82
N MET A 274 -8.22 -11.97 -14.93
CA MET A 274 -8.74 -13.12 -15.68
C MET A 274 -8.38 -13.06 -17.17
N GLU A 275 -8.43 -11.89 -17.80
CA GLU A 275 -8.01 -11.66 -19.17
C GLU A 275 -6.50 -11.89 -19.32
N ALA A 276 -5.69 -11.30 -18.46
CA ALA A 276 -4.23 -11.43 -18.48
C ALA A 276 -3.78 -12.89 -18.37
N MET A 277 -4.38 -13.67 -17.47
CA MET A 277 -4.03 -15.08 -17.26
C MET A 277 -4.40 -15.96 -18.45
N ARG A 278 -5.45 -15.63 -19.20
CA ARG A 278 -5.83 -16.34 -20.44
C ARG A 278 -4.87 -16.03 -21.60
N GLU A 279 -4.27 -14.84 -21.59
CA GLU A 279 -3.31 -14.42 -22.59
C GLU A 279 -1.98 -15.19 -22.42
N LYS A 280 -1.44 -15.20 -21.21
CA LYS A 280 -0.18 -15.88 -20.85
C LYS A 280 0.06 -15.92 -19.34
N PRO A 281 0.97 -16.80 -18.86
CA PRO A 281 1.37 -16.83 -17.45
C PRO A 281 1.77 -15.47 -16.93
N THR A 282 1.12 -15.04 -15.86
CA THR A 282 1.20 -13.67 -15.33
C THR A 282 1.62 -13.66 -13.86
N MET A 283 2.55 -12.78 -13.50
CA MET A 283 2.87 -12.42 -12.14
C MET A 283 2.08 -11.16 -11.75
N PHE A 284 1.20 -11.28 -10.77
CA PHE A 284 0.51 -10.14 -10.17
C PHE A 284 1.24 -9.72 -8.90
N VAL A 285 1.49 -8.41 -8.73
CA VAL A 285 2.20 -7.84 -7.58
C VAL A 285 1.42 -6.65 -7.04
N PHE A 286 0.92 -6.78 -5.82
CA PHE A 286 0.13 -5.74 -5.16
C PHE A 286 0.17 -5.89 -3.63
N GLY A 287 -0.27 -4.87 -2.90
CA GLY A 287 -0.26 -4.87 -1.45
C GLY A 287 -1.03 -6.03 -0.84
N SER A 288 -0.48 -6.66 0.20
CA SER A 288 -1.05 -7.85 0.85
C SER A 288 -2.48 -7.68 1.36
N GLY A 289 -2.91 -6.45 1.65
CA GLY A 289 -4.30 -6.16 2.04
C GLY A 289 -5.32 -6.55 0.98
N HIS A 290 -4.95 -6.56 -0.30
CA HIS A 290 -5.83 -6.98 -1.40
C HIS A 290 -6.10 -8.49 -1.45
N LEU A 291 -5.30 -9.30 -0.76
CA LEU A 291 -5.44 -10.77 -0.78
C LEU A 291 -6.56 -11.28 0.13
N ILE A 292 -6.84 -10.59 1.25
CA ILE A 292 -7.55 -11.13 2.41
C ILE A 292 -9.04 -10.80 2.45
N GLY A 293 -9.78 -11.63 3.19
CA GLY A 293 -11.20 -11.45 3.45
C GLY A 293 -12.11 -11.88 2.29
N GLU A 294 -13.43 -11.70 2.48
CA GLU A 294 -14.44 -12.10 1.48
C GLU A 294 -14.35 -11.28 0.18
N HIS A 295 -13.84 -10.04 0.27
CA HIS A 295 -13.61 -9.17 -0.87
C HIS A 295 -12.17 -9.24 -1.39
N GLY A 296 -11.33 -10.11 -0.80
CA GLY A 296 -9.95 -10.32 -1.23
C GLY A 296 -9.85 -11.04 -2.58
N ILE A 297 -8.79 -10.77 -3.32
CA ILE A 297 -8.53 -11.36 -4.64
C ILE A 297 -8.47 -12.90 -4.56
N VAL A 298 -7.94 -13.47 -3.46
CA VAL A 298 -7.91 -14.93 -3.27
C VAL A 298 -9.32 -15.50 -3.34
N GLN A 299 -10.26 -14.94 -2.57
CA GLN A 299 -11.63 -15.42 -2.54
C GLN A 299 -12.35 -15.16 -3.87
N LYS A 300 -12.18 -13.96 -4.43
CA LYS A 300 -12.81 -13.59 -5.71
C LYS A 300 -12.38 -14.49 -6.88
N LEU A 301 -11.12 -14.90 -6.94
CA LEU A 301 -10.64 -15.84 -7.96
C LEU A 301 -11.22 -17.25 -7.73
N ARG A 302 -11.32 -17.70 -6.48
CA ARG A 302 -11.98 -18.99 -6.14
C ARG A 302 -13.45 -18.97 -6.54
N ASP A 303 -14.18 -17.91 -6.24
CA ASP A 303 -15.59 -17.74 -6.63
C ASP A 303 -15.77 -17.70 -8.17
N ALA A 304 -14.75 -17.21 -8.89
CA ALA A 304 -14.69 -17.25 -10.35
C ALA A 304 -14.28 -18.62 -10.94
N GLY A 305 -14.06 -19.65 -10.09
CA GLY A 305 -13.78 -21.04 -10.49
C GLY A 305 -12.30 -21.35 -10.71
N TYR A 306 -11.38 -20.49 -10.28
CA TYR A 306 -9.96 -20.79 -10.28
C TYR A 306 -9.55 -21.57 -9.02
N GLU A 307 -8.53 -22.42 -9.17
CA GLU A 307 -7.80 -22.99 -8.05
C GLU A 307 -6.73 -21.99 -7.59
N VAL A 308 -6.79 -21.60 -6.32
CA VAL A 308 -5.85 -20.64 -5.71
C VAL A 308 -5.21 -21.27 -4.50
N GLU A 309 -3.93 -21.59 -4.62
CA GLU A 309 -3.14 -22.31 -3.63
C GLU A 309 -1.99 -21.44 -3.14
N GLN A 310 -1.75 -21.44 -1.83
CA GLN A 310 -0.53 -20.83 -1.28
C GLN A 310 0.70 -21.63 -1.66
N VAL A 311 1.73 -20.93 -2.13
CA VAL A 311 3.04 -21.51 -2.39
C VAL A 311 3.81 -21.51 -1.08
N LYS A 312 4.13 -22.69 -0.55
CA LYS A 312 4.88 -22.82 0.70
C LYS A 312 6.36 -22.61 0.44
N TRP A 313 7.01 -21.73 1.22
CA TRP A 313 8.47 -21.55 1.22
C TRP A 313 9.09 -22.59 2.15
N LYS A 314 10.20 -23.14 1.79
CA LYS A 314 10.93 -24.13 2.56
C LYS A 314 12.01 -23.46 3.43
#